data_ab38ad0fade3637290073cf40d8352d4
#
_entry.id   ab38ad0fade3637290073cf40d8352d4
#
_cell.length_a   1.000
_cell.length_b   1.000
_cell.length_c   1.000
_cell.angle_alpha   90.00
_cell.angle_beta   90.00
_cell.angle_gamma   90.00
#
_symmetry.space_group_name_H-M   'P 1'
#
loop_
_entity.id
_entity.type
_entity.pdbx_description
1 polymer ?
#
loop_
_entity_poly.entity_id
_entity_poly.type
_entity_poly.pdbx_seq_one_letter_code
_entity_poly.pdbx_strand_id
1 'polypeptide(L)'
;MRHRVSYAHLGAKVNPKHVASLVDYFESGCKPDSEFRYGVEIEHLPVRRGDDKAAGYYGRDGVENLLKDLRPYYRHEEEYWENGHLLGLGRPLMKVSLEPGSQVESSIGPCGTLGELVDLYHSFRQELDPIASRMGFRLVNYGYQPRSSYADISVVPKDRYAAMTDYLGRVGQYGLCMMRCSASTQVSIDYRDEADAVAKLRVGTALGPVISWFFKNSPWFEGGPNPYPLLRQRIWDFTDFQRTNLSPGLFDPDFGWEDYAVDVLSTPLMYVDLTHTPEAAGLEQEGLRRVAFKDNAADVYPDRRLNDYEVGHILSTHFNDVRLKKIVELRHWDSLPIARAIRLTGVVGNTFYDQAQFERLTAFCSQLEEADVFAAKADLQARGSQARPYGRSLDEWGNLLGVEDSLDNLPGDPVHPDVFQV
;
A
#
# COMPACT_ATOMS: atom_id res chain seq x y z
N MET A 1 -10.41 -19.03 31.06
CA MET A 1 -9.07 -18.83 30.48
C MET A 1 -9.11 -19.47 29.11
N ARG A 2 -9.45 -18.72 28.06
CA ARG A 2 -9.30 -19.16 26.68
C ARG A 2 -7.83 -18.96 26.32
N HIS A 3 -7.22 -19.96 25.74
CA HIS A 3 -5.82 -19.91 25.32
C HIS A 3 -5.69 -18.76 24.31
N ARG A 4 -4.98 -17.68 24.67
CA ARG A 4 -4.37 -16.79 23.70
C ARG A 4 -3.48 -17.67 22.82
N VAL A 5 -3.92 -17.99 21.62
CA VAL A 5 -3.02 -18.50 20.59
C VAL A 5 -2.26 -17.26 20.12
N SER A 6 -1.16 -16.99 20.82
CA SER A 6 -0.17 -16.04 20.34
C SER A 6 0.39 -16.62 19.05
N TYR A 7 -0.05 -16.10 17.91
CA TYR A 7 0.57 -16.32 16.60
C TYR A 7 1.88 -15.52 16.45
N ALA A 8 2.39 -14.90 17.53
CA ALA A 8 3.80 -14.51 17.55
C ALA A 8 4.59 -15.69 16.99
N HIS A 9 5.32 -15.48 15.90
CA HIS A 9 6.12 -16.53 15.24
C HIS A 9 6.76 -17.39 16.33
N LEU A 10 6.35 -18.66 16.43
CA LEU A 10 6.57 -19.53 17.60
C LEU A 10 8.00 -19.40 18.08
N GLY A 11 8.24 -18.69 19.21
CA GLY A 11 9.54 -18.48 19.81
C GLY A 11 10.30 -17.20 19.43
N ALA A 12 9.73 -16.28 18.64
CA ALA A 12 10.36 -14.98 18.37
C ALA A 12 10.46 -14.14 19.65
N LYS A 13 11.65 -13.57 19.93
CA LYS A 13 11.82 -12.63 21.03
C LYS A 13 11.17 -11.30 20.67
N VAL A 14 10.38 -10.75 21.58
CA VAL A 14 9.83 -9.40 21.47
C VAL A 14 10.28 -8.59 22.66
N ASN A 15 10.85 -7.41 22.42
CA ASN A 15 11.32 -6.52 23.47
C ASN A 15 10.15 -5.61 23.94
N PRO A 16 9.76 -5.63 25.23
CA PRO A 16 8.68 -4.80 25.74
C PRO A 16 8.89 -3.29 25.52
N LYS A 17 10.13 -2.81 25.48
CA LYS A 17 10.43 -1.40 25.19
C LYS A 17 10.15 -1.05 23.72
N HIS A 18 10.37 -1.99 22.81
CA HIS A 18 10.00 -1.84 21.41
C HIS A 18 8.48 -1.83 21.24
N VAL A 19 7.74 -2.74 21.92
CA VAL A 19 6.27 -2.73 21.95
C VAL A 19 5.76 -1.37 22.38
N ALA A 20 6.23 -0.88 23.51
CA ALA A 20 5.84 0.42 24.03
C ALA A 20 6.18 1.59 23.07
N SER A 21 7.25 1.47 22.25
CA SER A 21 7.56 2.49 21.25
C SER A 21 6.56 2.51 20.09
N LEU A 22 6.12 1.32 19.64
CA LEU A 22 5.08 1.22 18.62
C LEU A 22 3.73 1.73 19.12
N VAL A 23 3.36 1.40 20.37
CA VAL A 23 2.12 1.90 20.99
C VAL A 23 2.14 3.43 21.10
N ASP A 24 3.23 4.02 21.61
CA ASP A 24 3.37 5.49 21.68
C ASP A 24 3.30 6.13 20.27
N TYR A 25 3.88 5.46 19.26
CA TYR A 25 3.82 5.92 17.88
C TYR A 25 2.38 5.90 17.35
N PHE A 26 1.59 4.86 17.62
CA PHE A 26 0.18 4.80 17.23
C PHE A 26 -0.63 5.86 17.99
N GLU A 27 -0.43 5.99 19.30
CA GLU A 27 -1.12 6.99 20.10
C GLU A 27 -0.87 8.42 19.57
N SER A 28 0.35 8.71 19.09
CA SER A 28 0.69 10.00 18.50
C SER A 28 -0.02 10.31 17.18
N GLY A 29 -0.70 9.32 16.59
CA GLY A 29 -1.55 9.47 15.40
C GLY A 29 -2.99 9.87 15.71
N CYS A 30 -3.43 9.80 16.98
CA CYS A 30 -4.80 10.11 17.37
C CYS A 30 -5.20 11.56 17.06
N LYS A 31 -6.40 11.75 16.52
CA LYS A 31 -6.96 13.05 16.14
C LYS A 31 -8.46 13.10 16.42
N PRO A 32 -9.01 14.27 16.78
CA PRO A 32 -10.46 14.44 16.83
C PRO A 32 -11.07 14.34 15.41
N ASP A 33 -12.32 13.89 15.30
CA ASP A 33 -13.01 13.71 14.02
C ASP A 33 -13.01 14.95 13.11
N SER A 34 -13.02 16.14 13.71
CA SER A 34 -12.96 17.43 12.98
C SER A 34 -11.64 17.65 12.22
N GLU A 35 -10.60 16.91 12.60
CA GLU A 35 -9.28 16.97 11.96
C GLU A 35 -9.03 15.81 11.01
N PHE A 36 -9.98 14.92 10.82
CA PHE A 36 -9.83 13.78 9.90
C PHE A 36 -9.62 14.23 8.46
N ARG A 37 -8.68 13.59 7.80
CA ARG A 37 -8.24 13.88 6.43
C ARG A 37 -8.11 12.59 5.63
N TYR A 38 -7.93 12.75 4.33
CA TYR A 38 -7.59 11.67 3.40
C TYR A 38 -6.15 11.82 2.91
N GLY A 39 -5.45 10.71 2.86
CA GLY A 39 -4.24 10.57 2.06
C GLY A 39 -4.50 9.56 0.94
N VAL A 40 -4.00 9.81 -0.26
CA VAL A 40 -4.16 8.89 -1.38
C VAL A 40 -2.81 8.71 -2.08
N GLU A 41 -2.43 7.46 -2.27
CA GLU A 41 -1.28 7.08 -3.09
C GLU A 41 -1.79 6.46 -4.39
N ILE A 42 -1.29 6.94 -5.53
CA ILE A 42 -1.62 6.40 -6.85
C ILE A 42 -0.31 6.07 -7.56
N GLU A 43 -0.08 4.80 -7.79
CA GLU A 43 1.05 4.31 -8.57
C GLU A 43 0.71 4.27 -10.05
N HIS A 44 1.63 4.74 -10.88
CA HIS A 44 1.49 4.78 -12.33
C HIS A 44 2.54 3.88 -12.97
N LEU A 45 2.13 3.05 -13.91
CA LEU A 45 3.04 2.20 -14.67
C LEU A 45 3.56 2.99 -15.88
N PRO A 46 4.88 3.28 -15.96
CA PRO A 46 5.45 3.89 -17.15
C PRO A 46 5.54 2.83 -18.25
N VAL A 47 4.89 3.09 -19.39
CA VAL A 47 4.91 2.19 -20.57
C VAL A 47 5.33 2.94 -21.82
N ARG A 48 6.09 2.28 -22.68
CA ARG A 48 6.53 2.84 -23.97
C ARG A 48 5.34 2.97 -24.93
N ARG A 49 5.26 4.09 -25.64
CA ARG A 49 4.13 4.35 -26.57
C ARG A 49 4.05 3.38 -27.76
N GLY A 50 5.16 2.75 -28.15
CA GLY A 50 5.20 1.90 -29.34
C GLY A 50 4.69 0.47 -29.13
N ASP A 51 4.83 -0.08 -27.93
CA ASP A 51 4.58 -1.51 -27.65
C ASP A 51 3.96 -1.81 -26.28
N ASP A 52 3.66 -0.77 -25.49
CA ASP A 52 3.12 -0.83 -24.13
C ASP A 52 3.94 -1.66 -23.13
N LYS A 53 5.21 -1.94 -23.46
CA LYS A 53 6.13 -2.57 -22.51
C LYS A 53 6.64 -1.54 -21.51
N ALA A 54 7.06 -2.03 -20.35
CA ALA A 54 7.57 -1.18 -19.28
C ALA A 54 8.70 -0.27 -19.77
N ALA A 55 8.66 1.01 -19.38
CA ALA A 55 9.78 1.92 -19.48
C ALA A 55 10.74 1.64 -18.30
N GLY A 56 12.03 1.47 -18.59
CA GLY A 56 13.05 1.19 -17.58
C GLY A 56 13.47 2.43 -16.80
N TYR A 57 14.15 2.19 -15.69
CA TYR A 57 14.73 3.27 -14.86
C TYR A 57 15.88 3.98 -15.56
N TYR A 58 16.78 3.22 -16.17
CA TYR A 58 18.05 3.71 -16.73
C TYR A 58 17.93 4.17 -18.18
N GLY A 59 18.90 4.97 -18.61
CA GLY A 59 19.08 5.41 -19.98
C GLY A 59 18.56 6.82 -20.22
N ARG A 60 18.79 7.31 -21.45
CA ARG A 60 18.43 8.69 -21.82
C ARG A 60 16.94 8.98 -21.62
N ASP A 61 16.11 8.03 -21.98
CA ASP A 61 14.64 8.11 -21.88
C ASP A 61 14.14 7.25 -20.71
N GLY A 62 14.93 7.13 -19.62
CA GLY A 62 14.58 6.38 -18.42
C GLY A 62 13.81 7.22 -17.40
N VAL A 63 13.14 6.52 -16.49
CA VAL A 63 12.29 7.14 -15.46
C VAL A 63 13.09 8.03 -14.48
N GLU A 64 14.40 7.78 -14.29
CA GLU A 64 15.26 8.71 -13.53
C GLU A 64 15.28 10.11 -14.14
N ASN A 65 15.34 10.21 -15.47
CA ASN A 65 15.37 11.50 -16.15
C ASN A 65 13.99 12.17 -16.12
N LEU A 66 12.89 11.42 -16.06
CA LEU A 66 11.57 11.95 -15.79
C LEU A 66 11.53 12.71 -14.46
N LEU A 67 12.05 12.11 -13.38
CA LEU A 67 12.15 12.78 -12.08
C LEU A 67 13.08 14.01 -12.14
N LYS A 68 14.21 13.91 -12.84
CA LYS A 68 15.14 15.05 -13.00
C LYS A 68 14.49 16.23 -13.72
N ASP A 69 13.66 15.95 -14.73
CA ASP A 69 12.92 16.99 -15.47
C ASP A 69 11.74 17.55 -14.66
N LEU A 70 11.22 16.81 -13.65
CA LEU A 70 10.19 17.29 -12.74
C LEU A 70 10.73 18.20 -11.61
N ARG A 71 12.01 18.17 -11.31
CA ARG A 71 12.61 18.96 -10.20
C ARG A 71 12.20 20.42 -10.16
N PRO A 72 12.05 21.17 -11.27
CA PRO A 72 11.64 22.58 -11.23
C PRO A 72 10.30 22.86 -10.55
N TYR A 73 9.43 21.86 -10.43
CA TYR A 73 8.11 21.96 -9.81
C TYR A 73 8.10 21.59 -8.32
N TYR A 74 9.24 21.10 -7.77
CA TYR A 74 9.38 20.57 -6.42
C TYR A 74 10.41 21.33 -5.62
N ARG A 75 10.46 21.09 -4.31
CA ARG A 75 11.41 21.72 -3.41
C ARG A 75 12.73 20.96 -3.43
N HIS A 76 13.82 21.69 -3.60
CA HIS A 76 15.16 21.08 -3.65
C HIS A 76 15.53 20.38 -2.32
N GLU A 77 15.12 20.94 -1.19
CA GLU A 77 15.33 20.36 0.14
C GLU A 77 14.51 19.10 0.43
N GLU A 78 13.51 18.82 -0.39
CA GLU A 78 12.66 17.62 -0.31
C GLU A 78 12.99 16.59 -1.42
N GLU A 79 14.14 16.72 -2.07
CA GLU A 79 14.65 15.70 -2.99
C GLU A 79 15.21 14.50 -2.22
N TYR A 80 14.86 13.30 -2.64
CA TYR A 80 15.42 12.06 -2.10
C TYR A 80 16.43 11.45 -3.05
N TRP A 81 17.67 11.42 -2.61
CA TRP A 81 18.80 10.85 -3.34
C TRP A 81 19.38 9.66 -2.59
N GLU A 82 19.72 8.61 -3.32
CA GLU A 82 20.44 7.45 -2.79
C GLU A 82 21.44 6.94 -3.84
N ASN A 83 22.68 6.71 -3.43
CA ASN A 83 23.77 6.25 -4.31
C ASN A 83 23.97 7.10 -5.59
N GLY A 84 23.72 8.40 -5.53
CA GLY A 84 23.82 9.32 -6.66
C GLY A 84 22.62 9.29 -7.62
N HIS A 85 21.56 8.57 -7.29
CA HIS A 85 20.32 8.47 -8.06
C HIS A 85 19.20 9.27 -7.41
N LEU A 86 18.44 10.00 -8.21
CA LEU A 86 17.22 10.68 -7.75
C LEU A 86 16.07 9.68 -7.70
N LEU A 87 15.48 9.50 -6.53
CA LEU A 87 14.45 8.49 -6.25
C LEU A 87 13.11 9.06 -5.78
N GLY A 88 13.08 10.37 -5.47
CA GLY A 88 11.86 11.02 -5.06
C GLY A 88 11.96 12.54 -5.00
N LEU A 89 10.80 13.17 -5.02
CA LEU A 89 10.62 14.62 -4.99
C LEU A 89 9.48 14.96 -4.03
N GLY A 90 9.57 16.10 -3.34
CA GLY A 90 8.54 16.57 -2.43
C GLY A 90 8.16 18.02 -2.62
N ARG A 91 6.91 18.33 -2.30
CA ARG A 91 6.35 19.66 -2.10
C ARG A 91 5.16 19.57 -1.14
N PRO A 92 4.62 20.66 -0.60
CA PRO A 92 3.48 20.58 0.30
C PRO A 92 2.32 19.76 -0.28
N LEU A 93 1.83 18.81 0.49
CA LEU A 93 0.71 17.91 0.17
C LEU A 93 0.95 16.96 -1.03
N MET A 94 2.17 16.90 -1.55
CA MET A 94 2.49 16.05 -2.70
C MET A 94 3.91 15.52 -2.62
N LYS A 95 4.05 14.19 -2.71
CA LYS A 95 5.35 13.53 -2.95
C LYS A 95 5.26 12.69 -4.21
N VAL A 96 6.38 12.57 -4.90
CA VAL A 96 6.55 11.65 -6.03
C VAL A 96 7.71 10.75 -5.69
N SER A 97 7.49 9.44 -5.73
CA SER A 97 8.51 8.43 -5.46
C SER A 97 8.51 7.35 -6.53
N LEU A 98 9.54 6.51 -6.49
CA LEU A 98 9.64 5.35 -7.39
C LEU A 98 9.54 4.07 -6.60
N GLU A 99 8.66 3.20 -7.07
CA GLU A 99 8.52 1.83 -6.65
C GLU A 99 9.50 0.89 -7.39
N PRO A 100 9.74 -0.37 -6.93
CA PRO A 100 10.84 -1.21 -7.41
C PRO A 100 10.93 -1.41 -8.93
N GLY A 101 9.81 -1.46 -9.64
CA GLY A 101 9.73 -1.62 -11.10
C GLY A 101 9.60 -0.30 -11.86
N SER A 102 10.04 0.81 -11.27
CA SER A 102 9.91 2.17 -11.82
C SER A 102 8.47 2.70 -11.85
N GLN A 103 7.53 2.09 -11.13
CA GLN A 103 6.21 2.68 -10.95
C GLN A 103 6.39 4.08 -10.32
N VAL A 104 5.76 5.08 -10.93
CA VAL A 104 5.78 6.45 -10.45
C VAL A 104 4.61 6.64 -9.50
N GLU A 105 4.90 6.74 -8.22
CA GLU A 105 3.92 6.95 -7.18
C GLU A 105 3.71 8.44 -6.92
N SER A 106 2.46 8.87 -6.87
CA SER A 106 2.05 10.15 -6.31
C SER A 106 1.38 9.93 -4.96
N SER A 107 2.00 10.43 -3.88
CA SER A 107 1.40 10.45 -2.55
C SER A 107 0.82 11.84 -2.28
N ILE A 108 -0.51 11.92 -2.17
CA ILE A 108 -1.27 13.17 -2.09
C ILE A 108 -1.95 13.28 -0.73
N GLY A 109 -1.82 14.42 -0.08
CA GLY A 109 -2.46 14.71 1.19
C GLY A 109 -1.49 15.04 2.32
N PRO A 110 -2.03 15.25 3.54
CA PRO A 110 -3.43 15.03 3.96
C PRO A 110 -4.38 16.10 3.41
N CYS A 111 -5.49 15.67 2.75
CA CYS A 111 -6.51 16.54 2.16
C CYS A 111 -7.80 16.55 3.01
N GLY A 112 -8.43 17.71 3.13
CA GLY A 112 -9.71 17.85 3.83
C GLY A 112 -10.91 17.46 2.97
N THR A 113 -10.76 17.52 1.64
CA THR A 113 -11.83 17.25 0.68
C THR A 113 -11.32 16.45 -0.52
N LEU A 114 -12.24 15.76 -1.19
CA LEU A 114 -11.93 15.07 -2.46
C LEU A 114 -11.56 16.05 -3.57
N GLY A 115 -12.11 17.29 -3.55
CA GLY A 115 -11.77 18.34 -4.51
C GLY A 115 -10.31 18.75 -4.44
N GLU A 116 -9.77 18.97 -3.24
CA GLU A 116 -8.34 19.26 -3.04
C GLU A 116 -7.44 18.16 -3.63
N LEU A 117 -7.84 16.89 -3.44
CA LEU A 117 -7.09 15.74 -3.95
C LEU A 117 -7.08 15.73 -5.49
N VAL A 118 -8.23 15.99 -6.11
CA VAL A 118 -8.37 16.11 -7.57
C VAL A 118 -7.47 17.21 -8.13
N ASP A 119 -7.50 18.40 -7.51
CA ASP A 119 -6.73 19.56 -7.96
C ASP A 119 -5.22 19.31 -7.89
N LEU A 120 -4.76 18.70 -6.79
CA LEU A 120 -3.36 18.32 -6.61
C LEU A 120 -2.92 17.26 -7.63
N TYR A 121 -3.75 16.25 -7.87
CA TYR A 121 -3.46 15.22 -8.87
C TYR A 121 -3.40 15.79 -10.29
N HIS A 122 -4.34 16.64 -10.66
CA HIS A 122 -4.33 17.30 -11.98
C HIS A 122 -3.09 18.16 -12.18
N SER A 123 -2.69 18.93 -11.14
CA SER A 123 -1.43 19.70 -11.19
C SER A 123 -0.23 18.78 -11.46
N PHE A 124 -0.13 17.66 -10.73
CA PHE A 124 0.90 16.66 -10.93
C PHE A 124 0.92 16.12 -12.38
N ARG A 125 -0.23 15.75 -12.93
CA ARG A 125 -0.31 15.18 -14.28
C ARG A 125 -0.02 16.22 -15.37
N GLN A 126 -0.42 17.48 -15.18
CA GLN A 126 -0.09 18.58 -16.10
C GLN A 126 1.43 18.83 -16.19
N GLU A 127 2.16 18.61 -15.10
CA GLU A 127 3.62 18.71 -15.06
C GLU A 127 4.29 17.47 -15.67
N LEU A 128 3.83 16.29 -15.28
CA LEU A 128 4.44 15.00 -15.58
C LEU A 128 4.24 14.54 -17.03
N ASP A 129 3.01 14.61 -17.55
CA ASP A 129 2.64 14.00 -18.83
C ASP A 129 3.36 14.60 -20.05
N PRO A 130 3.60 15.92 -20.13
CA PRO A 130 4.40 16.49 -21.20
C PRO A 130 5.85 15.97 -21.20
N ILE A 131 6.42 15.73 -20.00
CA ILE A 131 7.78 15.19 -19.85
C ILE A 131 7.82 13.74 -20.32
N ALA A 132 6.93 12.90 -19.80
CA ALA A 132 6.81 11.50 -20.20
C ALA A 132 6.60 11.35 -21.72
N SER A 133 5.74 12.20 -22.30
CA SER A 133 5.47 12.19 -23.73
C SER A 133 6.70 12.52 -24.58
N ARG A 134 7.52 13.49 -24.18
CA ARG A 134 8.79 13.82 -24.85
C ARG A 134 9.80 12.67 -24.79
N MET A 135 9.76 11.88 -23.72
CA MET A 135 10.62 10.68 -23.50
C MET A 135 10.08 9.43 -24.21
N GLY A 136 8.94 9.51 -24.90
CA GLY A 136 8.38 8.40 -25.68
C GLY A 136 7.62 7.37 -24.86
N PHE A 137 7.22 7.69 -23.62
CA PHE A 137 6.37 6.83 -22.80
C PHE A 137 5.13 7.58 -22.26
N ARG A 138 4.22 6.84 -21.70
CA ARG A 138 3.03 7.32 -20.99
C ARG A 138 2.89 6.61 -19.66
N LEU A 139 2.18 7.21 -18.74
CA LEU A 139 1.89 6.67 -17.43
C LEU A 139 0.45 6.16 -17.41
N VAL A 140 0.28 4.86 -17.18
CA VAL A 140 -1.02 4.21 -17.17
C VAL A 140 -1.37 3.71 -15.77
N ASN A 141 -2.67 3.67 -15.48
CA ASN A 141 -3.21 3.17 -14.24
C ASN A 141 -3.85 1.80 -14.47
N TYR A 142 -3.05 0.73 -14.33
CA TYR A 142 -3.49 -0.66 -14.24
C TYR A 142 -2.93 -1.26 -12.96
N GLY A 143 -3.59 -2.26 -12.41
CA GLY A 143 -3.08 -2.98 -11.24
C GLY A 143 -1.87 -3.87 -11.55
N TYR A 144 -1.56 -4.09 -12.84
CA TYR A 144 -0.43 -4.90 -13.29
C TYR A 144 0.08 -4.45 -14.66
N GLN A 145 1.38 -4.65 -14.91
CA GLN A 145 2.05 -4.33 -16.17
C GLN A 145 1.35 -4.99 -17.37
N PRO A 146 1.03 -4.23 -18.44
CA PRO A 146 0.24 -4.75 -19.53
C PRO A 146 0.98 -5.73 -20.46
N ARG A 147 2.28 -5.49 -20.74
CA ARG A 147 3.02 -6.24 -21.76
C ARG A 147 4.38 -6.76 -21.32
N SER A 148 4.82 -6.47 -20.10
CA SER A 148 6.07 -6.96 -19.54
C SER A 148 5.81 -7.94 -18.41
N SER A 149 6.68 -8.96 -18.32
CA SER A 149 6.78 -9.82 -17.16
C SER A 149 7.72 -9.24 -16.14
N TYR A 150 7.72 -9.75 -14.91
CA TYR A 150 8.66 -9.31 -13.88
C TYR A 150 10.13 -9.52 -14.28
N ALA A 151 10.41 -10.48 -15.14
CA ALA A 151 11.76 -10.76 -15.62
C ALA A 151 12.29 -9.69 -16.60
N ASP A 152 11.39 -8.96 -17.26
CA ASP A 152 11.73 -7.93 -18.24
C ASP A 152 12.04 -6.57 -17.59
N ILE A 153 11.76 -6.40 -16.29
CA ILE A 153 11.80 -5.10 -15.60
C ILE A 153 13.01 -5.03 -14.68
N SER A 154 13.89 -4.03 -14.93
CA SER A 154 15.00 -3.72 -14.04
C SER A 154 14.51 -3.07 -12.74
N VAL A 155 15.22 -3.35 -11.64
CA VAL A 155 14.91 -2.75 -10.34
C VAL A 155 15.55 -1.37 -10.22
N VAL A 156 14.79 -0.43 -9.65
CA VAL A 156 15.27 0.90 -9.27
C VAL A 156 16.45 0.76 -8.27
N PRO A 157 17.55 1.54 -8.42
CA PRO A 157 18.76 1.38 -7.62
C PRO A 157 18.62 1.95 -6.19
N LYS A 158 17.76 1.32 -5.40
CA LYS A 158 17.56 1.58 -3.98
C LYS A 158 18.01 0.34 -3.20
N ASP A 159 18.86 0.52 -2.20
CA ASP A 159 19.44 -0.59 -1.41
C ASP A 159 18.35 -1.50 -0.83
N ARG A 160 17.27 -0.89 -0.35
CA ARG A 160 16.09 -1.61 0.12
C ARG A 160 15.51 -2.53 -0.96
N TYR A 161 15.42 -2.08 -2.21
CA TYR A 161 14.83 -2.87 -3.28
C TYR A 161 15.73 -4.01 -3.74
N ALA A 162 17.04 -3.83 -3.65
CA ALA A 162 17.99 -4.92 -3.85
C ALA A 162 17.80 -6.02 -2.78
N ALA A 163 17.74 -5.63 -1.50
CA ALA A 163 17.48 -6.53 -0.39
C ALA A 163 16.11 -7.23 -0.50
N MET A 164 15.05 -6.49 -0.84
CA MET A 164 13.72 -7.05 -1.07
C MET A 164 13.72 -8.04 -2.23
N THR A 165 14.46 -7.78 -3.30
CA THR A 165 14.57 -8.70 -4.45
C THR A 165 15.20 -10.03 -4.01
N ASP A 166 16.27 -9.99 -3.21
CA ASP A 166 16.91 -11.20 -2.70
C ASP A 166 15.98 -11.97 -1.75
N TYR A 167 15.33 -11.28 -0.82
CA TYR A 167 14.42 -11.89 0.14
C TYR A 167 13.17 -12.46 -0.54
N LEU A 168 12.40 -11.63 -1.25
CA LEU A 168 11.12 -12.00 -1.86
C LEU A 168 11.27 -12.94 -3.06
N GLY A 169 12.46 -13.02 -3.65
CA GLY A 169 12.78 -14.02 -4.65
C GLY A 169 12.91 -15.44 -4.09
N ARG A 170 13.00 -15.59 -2.76
CA ARG A 170 13.17 -16.89 -2.07
C ARG A 170 11.94 -17.30 -1.26
N VAL A 171 11.03 -16.38 -0.98
CA VAL A 171 9.83 -16.62 -0.18
C VAL A 171 8.59 -16.39 -1.04
N GLY A 172 7.55 -17.18 -0.82
CA GLY A 172 6.29 -17.07 -1.53
C GLY A 172 6.39 -17.34 -3.05
N GLN A 173 5.30 -17.06 -3.75
CA GLN A 173 5.17 -17.36 -5.18
C GLN A 173 5.27 -16.09 -6.05
N TYR A 174 4.76 -14.95 -5.56
CA TYR A 174 4.57 -13.75 -6.38
C TYR A 174 5.39 -12.54 -5.92
N GLY A 175 6.39 -12.72 -5.05
CA GLY A 175 7.17 -11.60 -4.51
C GLY A 175 7.78 -10.69 -5.59
N LEU A 176 8.40 -11.26 -6.63
CA LEU A 176 8.98 -10.48 -7.73
C LEU A 176 7.91 -9.87 -8.65
N CYS A 177 6.78 -10.57 -8.87
CA CYS A 177 5.63 -10.03 -9.59
C CYS A 177 5.06 -8.80 -8.86
N MET A 178 4.86 -8.93 -7.54
CA MET A 178 4.40 -7.84 -6.69
C MET A 178 5.32 -6.62 -6.82
N MET A 179 6.63 -6.82 -6.63
CA MET A 179 7.60 -5.71 -6.63
C MET A 179 7.68 -4.97 -7.97
N ARG A 180 7.73 -5.72 -9.08
CA ARG A 180 8.14 -5.14 -10.36
C ARG A 180 6.98 -4.80 -11.28
N CYS A 181 5.84 -5.47 -11.12
CA CYS A 181 4.74 -5.39 -12.08
C CYS A 181 3.45 -4.84 -11.51
N SER A 182 3.20 -4.97 -10.20
CA SER A 182 1.96 -4.49 -9.62
C SER A 182 1.98 -2.99 -9.38
N ALA A 183 0.78 -2.39 -9.40
CA ALA A 183 0.57 -1.00 -9.03
C ALA A 183 -0.78 -0.85 -8.32
N SER A 184 -0.86 0.12 -7.41
CA SER A 184 -2.01 0.29 -6.51
C SER A 184 -2.53 1.71 -6.45
N THR A 185 -3.77 1.82 -5.97
CA THR A 185 -4.33 2.99 -5.31
C THR A 185 -4.50 2.63 -3.85
N GLN A 186 -3.91 3.40 -2.94
CA GLN A 186 -4.00 3.20 -1.50
C GLN A 186 -4.66 4.43 -0.88
N VAL A 187 -5.50 4.22 0.12
CA VAL A 187 -6.19 5.31 0.82
C VAL A 187 -5.85 5.24 2.30
N SER A 188 -5.36 6.35 2.83
CA SER A 188 -5.04 6.53 4.24
C SER A 188 -6.12 7.35 4.92
N ILE A 189 -6.53 6.91 6.11
CA ILE A 189 -7.55 7.55 6.95
C ILE A 189 -7.03 7.71 8.38
N ASP A 190 -7.51 8.73 9.07
CA ASP A 190 -7.18 9.02 10.46
C ASP A 190 -8.02 8.20 11.44
N TYR A 191 -7.65 8.19 12.72
CA TYR A 191 -8.38 7.56 13.83
C TYR A 191 -8.31 8.41 15.10
N ARG A 192 -9.31 8.22 16.01
CA ARG A 192 -9.44 8.98 17.26
C ARG A 192 -8.61 8.43 18.40
N ASP A 193 -8.64 7.12 18.52
CA ASP A 193 -8.09 6.36 19.64
C ASP A 193 -7.87 4.90 19.23
N GLU A 194 -7.39 4.07 20.15
CA GLU A 194 -7.12 2.65 19.93
C GLU A 194 -8.37 1.89 19.47
N ALA A 195 -9.51 2.10 20.11
CA ALA A 195 -10.74 1.39 19.79
C ALA A 195 -11.22 1.70 18.37
N ASP A 196 -11.16 2.98 17.96
CA ASP A 196 -11.49 3.42 16.61
C ASP A 196 -10.49 2.87 15.58
N ALA A 197 -9.19 2.86 15.89
CA ALA A 197 -8.16 2.30 15.01
C ALA A 197 -8.37 0.80 14.79
N VAL A 198 -8.61 0.03 15.85
CA VAL A 198 -8.86 -1.42 15.76
C VAL A 198 -10.16 -1.71 15.01
N ALA A 199 -11.23 -0.94 15.25
CA ALA A 199 -12.47 -1.07 14.48
C ALA A 199 -12.23 -0.81 12.98
N LYS A 200 -11.45 0.21 12.63
CA LYS A 200 -11.06 0.54 11.25
C LYS A 200 -10.21 -0.56 10.61
N LEU A 201 -9.28 -1.15 11.37
CA LEU A 201 -8.51 -2.31 10.91
C LEU A 201 -9.43 -3.48 10.57
N ARG A 202 -10.37 -3.84 11.45
CA ARG A 202 -11.33 -4.94 11.24
C ARG A 202 -12.23 -4.70 10.04
N VAL A 203 -12.86 -3.53 9.96
CA VAL A 203 -13.76 -3.17 8.85
C VAL A 203 -12.99 -3.13 7.53
N GLY A 204 -11.81 -2.50 7.51
CA GLY A 204 -10.97 -2.44 6.32
C GLY A 204 -10.53 -3.83 5.84
N THR A 205 -10.10 -4.69 6.76
CA THR A 205 -9.66 -6.06 6.44
C THR A 205 -10.82 -6.93 5.94
N ALA A 206 -11.99 -6.84 6.55
CA ALA A 206 -13.17 -7.62 6.13
C ALA A 206 -13.73 -7.15 4.79
N LEU A 207 -13.86 -5.83 4.58
CA LEU A 207 -14.55 -5.27 3.42
C LEU A 207 -13.64 -4.87 2.26
N GLY A 208 -12.34 -4.71 2.50
CA GLY A 208 -11.37 -4.37 1.45
C GLY A 208 -11.41 -5.32 0.24
N PRO A 209 -11.44 -6.66 0.43
CA PRO A 209 -11.60 -7.62 -0.67
C PRO A 209 -12.92 -7.47 -1.43
N VAL A 210 -14.02 -7.15 -0.73
CA VAL A 210 -15.34 -6.90 -1.35
C VAL A 210 -15.29 -5.62 -2.18
N ILE A 211 -14.74 -4.54 -1.62
CA ILE A 211 -14.56 -3.27 -2.35
C ILE A 211 -13.64 -3.49 -3.57
N SER A 212 -12.61 -4.34 -3.46
CA SER A 212 -11.72 -4.67 -4.57
C SER A 212 -12.45 -5.25 -5.79
N TRP A 213 -13.56 -5.93 -5.58
CA TRP A 213 -14.36 -6.43 -6.69
C TRP A 213 -14.87 -5.30 -7.60
N PHE A 214 -15.34 -4.20 -7.01
CA PHE A 214 -15.87 -3.04 -7.75
C PHE A 214 -14.78 -2.17 -8.37
N PHE A 215 -13.58 -2.21 -7.80
CA PHE A 215 -12.44 -1.38 -8.22
C PHE A 215 -11.30 -2.17 -8.86
N LYS A 216 -11.55 -3.41 -9.30
CA LYS A 216 -10.55 -4.20 -10.05
C LYS A 216 -10.15 -3.51 -11.36
N ASN A 217 -8.86 -3.52 -11.67
CA ASN A 217 -8.30 -2.86 -12.86
C ASN A 217 -7.03 -3.57 -13.34
N SER A 218 -7.03 -4.90 -13.34
CA SER A 218 -5.88 -5.73 -13.75
C SER A 218 -6.27 -6.65 -14.91
N PRO A 219 -6.39 -6.14 -16.15
CA PRO A 219 -6.74 -6.97 -17.31
C PRO A 219 -5.59 -7.87 -17.78
N TRP A 220 -4.36 -7.61 -17.31
CA TRP A 220 -3.14 -8.28 -17.76
C TRP A 220 -2.41 -8.98 -16.61
N PHE A 221 -1.67 -10.06 -16.95
CA PHE A 221 -0.75 -10.73 -16.06
C PHE A 221 0.39 -11.36 -16.84
N GLU A 222 1.64 -11.07 -16.51
CA GLU A 222 2.87 -11.62 -17.13
C GLU A 222 2.86 -11.53 -18.67
N GLY A 223 2.46 -10.37 -19.19
CA GLY A 223 2.42 -10.09 -20.63
C GLY A 223 1.22 -10.68 -21.40
N GLY A 224 0.35 -11.43 -20.73
CA GLY A 224 -0.87 -12.03 -21.29
C GLY A 224 -2.16 -11.55 -20.60
N PRO A 225 -3.34 -12.06 -21.01
CA PRO A 225 -4.59 -11.81 -20.32
C PRO A 225 -4.55 -12.33 -18.87
N ASN A 226 -5.14 -11.57 -17.94
CA ASN A 226 -5.23 -11.99 -16.55
C ASN A 226 -6.28 -13.10 -16.36
N PRO A 227 -5.90 -14.27 -15.80
CA PRO A 227 -6.83 -15.37 -15.55
C PRO A 227 -7.56 -15.31 -14.20
N TYR A 228 -7.23 -14.32 -13.34
CA TYR A 228 -7.71 -14.26 -11.96
C TYR A 228 -8.76 -13.15 -11.76
N PRO A 229 -9.84 -13.40 -11.02
CA PRO A 229 -10.86 -12.38 -10.72
C PRO A 229 -10.31 -11.16 -9.99
N LEU A 230 -9.45 -11.36 -9.00
CA LEU A 230 -8.80 -10.33 -8.20
C LEU A 230 -7.28 -10.58 -8.16
N LEU A 231 -6.57 -10.15 -9.21
CA LEU A 231 -5.14 -10.44 -9.38
C LEU A 231 -4.29 -9.88 -8.22
N ARG A 232 -4.49 -8.61 -7.85
CA ARG A 232 -3.71 -7.98 -6.78
C ARG A 232 -3.86 -8.74 -5.46
N GLN A 233 -5.09 -9.09 -5.04
CA GLN A 233 -5.32 -9.88 -3.84
C GLN A 233 -4.55 -11.20 -3.90
N ARG A 234 -4.65 -11.93 -5.03
CA ARG A 234 -3.93 -13.19 -5.21
C ARG A 234 -2.41 -13.02 -5.11
N ILE A 235 -1.86 -11.98 -5.70
CA ILE A 235 -0.41 -11.70 -5.62
C ILE A 235 0.00 -11.50 -4.16
N TRP A 236 -0.70 -10.64 -3.42
CA TRP A 236 -0.36 -10.35 -2.03
C TRP A 236 -0.59 -11.55 -1.11
N ASP A 237 -1.66 -12.31 -1.28
CA ASP A 237 -1.95 -13.52 -0.49
C ASP A 237 -0.83 -14.56 -0.57
N PHE A 238 -0.07 -14.60 -1.67
CA PHE A 238 1.01 -15.56 -1.89
C PHE A 238 2.41 -14.91 -2.03
N THR A 239 2.58 -13.69 -1.57
CA THR A 239 3.90 -13.00 -1.57
C THR A 239 4.76 -13.42 -0.39
N ASP A 240 4.28 -13.26 0.86
CA ASP A 240 4.98 -13.69 2.08
C ASP A 240 3.98 -13.79 3.24
N PHE A 241 3.66 -15.02 3.62
CA PHE A 241 2.65 -15.30 4.65
C PHE A 241 2.99 -14.74 6.05
N GLN A 242 4.24 -14.35 6.29
CA GLN A 242 4.65 -13.79 7.58
C GLN A 242 4.30 -12.31 7.75
N ARG A 243 4.03 -11.59 6.64
CA ARG A 243 3.87 -10.13 6.65
C ARG A 243 2.75 -9.59 5.78
N THR A 244 2.04 -10.45 5.06
CA THR A 244 0.89 -10.09 4.21
C THR A 244 -0.42 -10.56 4.83
N ASN A 245 -1.53 -10.25 4.19
CA ASN A 245 -2.89 -10.54 4.65
C ASN A 245 -3.29 -9.72 5.91
N LEU A 246 -3.96 -10.35 6.86
CA LEU A 246 -4.40 -9.73 8.10
C LEU A 246 -3.40 -10.01 9.25
N SER A 247 -3.43 -9.17 10.27
CA SER A 247 -2.69 -9.40 11.51
C SER A 247 -3.38 -10.50 12.31
N PRO A 248 -2.66 -11.54 12.76
CA PRO A 248 -3.24 -12.64 13.54
C PRO A 248 -3.91 -12.15 14.82
N GLY A 249 -5.10 -12.68 15.13
CA GLY A 249 -5.89 -12.28 16.28
C GLY A 249 -6.68 -10.99 16.11
N LEU A 250 -6.64 -10.33 14.93
CA LEU A 250 -7.33 -9.06 14.68
C LEU A 250 -8.82 -9.09 15.04
N PHE A 251 -9.47 -10.24 14.86
CA PHE A 251 -10.91 -10.40 15.15
C PHE A 251 -11.19 -10.89 16.59
N ASP A 252 -10.16 -11.08 17.42
CA ASP A 252 -10.34 -11.39 18.83
C ASP A 252 -10.89 -10.15 19.56
N PRO A 253 -11.88 -10.29 20.47
CA PRO A 253 -12.50 -9.16 21.16
C PRO A 253 -11.52 -8.24 21.89
N ASP A 254 -10.45 -8.82 22.46
CA ASP A 254 -9.47 -8.11 23.28
C ASP A 254 -8.24 -7.63 22.47
N PHE A 255 -8.25 -7.74 21.12
CA PHE A 255 -7.14 -7.29 20.28
C PHE A 255 -6.97 -5.78 20.39
N GLY A 256 -5.72 -5.35 20.60
CA GLY A 256 -5.32 -3.95 20.73
C GLY A 256 -4.01 -3.61 20.04
N TRP A 257 -3.50 -2.41 20.28
CA TRP A 257 -2.24 -1.93 19.71
C TRP A 257 -1.03 -2.74 20.17
N GLU A 258 -1.04 -3.27 21.41
CA GLU A 258 0.04 -4.16 21.88
C GLU A 258 0.10 -5.45 21.07
N ASP A 259 -1.05 -6.06 20.75
CA ASP A 259 -1.11 -7.28 19.96
C ASP A 259 -0.61 -7.03 18.53
N TYR A 260 -1.03 -5.90 17.92
CA TYR A 260 -0.52 -5.49 16.60
C TYR A 260 0.99 -5.21 16.64
N ALA A 261 1.49 -4.53 17.67
CA ALA A 261 2.91 -4.27 17.83
C ALA A 261 3.72 -5.56 18.01
N VAL A 262 3.21 -6.55 18.75
CA VAL A 262 3.84 -7.85 18.91
C VAL A 262 3.91 -8.60 17.59
N ASP A 263 2.85 -8.62 16.79
CA ASP A 263 2.84 -9.21 15.46
C ASP A 263 3.93 -8.60 14.56
N VAL A 264 3.94 -7.29 14.46
CA VAL A 264 4.92 -6.53 13.65
C VAL A 264 6.36 -6.78 14.12
N LEU A 265 6.61 -6.74 15.42
CA LEU A 265 7.96 -6.88 16.00
C LEU A 265 8.48 -8.33 15.98
N SER A 266 7.60 -9.32 15.94
CA SER A 266 7.98 -10.74 15.82
C SER A 266 8.30 -11.15 14.39
N THR A 267 7.85 -10.38 13.40
CA THR A 267 8.11 -10.63 11.97
C THR A 267 9.58 -10.30 11.64
N PRO A 268 10.30 -11.16 10.87
CA PRO A 268 11.65 -10.84 10.41
C PRO A 268 11.67 -9.54 9.58
N LEU A 269 12.70 -8.72 9.76
CA LEU A 269 12.77 -7.38 9.17
C LEU A 269 12.94 -7.36 7.64
N MET A 270 13.31 -8.49 7.01
CA MET A 270 13.63 -8.57 5.58
C MET A 270 14.83 -7.69 5.19
N TYR A 271 14.86 -6.43 5.62
CA TYR A 271 15.90 -5.45 5.39
C TYR A 271 16.18 -4.67 6.68
N VAL A 272 17.44 -4.58 7.05
CA VAL A 272 17.93 -3.76 8.18
C VAL A 272 18.54 -2.49 7.64
N ASP A 273 18.13 -1.35 8.18
CA ASP A 273 18.74 -0.05 7.95
C ASP A 273 18.99 0.65 9.29
N LEU A 274 20.26 0.72 9.68
CA LEU A 274 20.70 1.36 10.92
C LEU A 274 21.23 2.78 10.72
N THR A 275 21.18 3.33 9.52
CA THR A 275 21.79 4.62 9.17
C THR A 275 21.26 5.81 9.98
N HIS A 276 20.04 5.69 10.52
CA HIS A 276 19.39 6.72 11.33
C HIS A 276 19.18 6.30 12.80
N THR A 277 19.92 5.28 13.25
CA THR A 277 19.91 4.89 14.66
C THR A 277 20.92 5.72 15.44
N PRO A 278 20.71 5.95 16.76
CA PRO A 278 21.68 6.64 17.61
C PRO A 278 23.06 5.96 17.62
N GLU A 279 23.09 4.63 17.52
CA GLU A 279 24.29 3.82 17.54
C GLU A 279 25.15 3.97 16.26
N ALA A 280 24.54 4.38 15.16
CA ALA A 280 25.24 4.61 13.91
C ALA A 280 26.01 5.94 13.86
N ALA A 281 25.81 6.80 14.86
CA ALA A 281 26.45 8.11 14.88
C ALA A 281 27.98 8.00 14.89
N GLY A 282 28.62 8.52 13.82
CA GLY A 282 30.07 8.49 13.64
C GLY A 282 30.64 7.18 13.07
N LEU A 283 29.80 6.21 12.70
CA LEU A 283 30.22 5.00 12.01
C LEU A 283 30.23 5.20 10.48
N GLU A 284 31.08 4.43 9.79
CA GLU A 284 31.02 4.34 8.33
C GLU A 284 29.74 3.64 7.91
N GLN A 285 29.20 4.01 6.75
CA GLN A 285 27.90 3.50 6.25
C GLN A 285 27.95 2.02 5.84
N GLU A 286 29.15 1.49 5.61
CA GLU A 286 29.34 0.09 5.23
C GLU A 286 28.89 -0.85 6.36
N GLY A 287 27.98 -1.76 6.05
CA GLY A 287 27.42 -2.73 7.01
C GLY A 287 26.22 -2.24 7.83
N LEU A 288 25.84 -0.95 7.76
CA LEU A 288 24.64 -0.44 8.41
C LEU A 288 23.33 -0.90 7.70
N ARG A 289 23.45 -1.35 6.46
CA ARG A 289 22.35 -1.87 5.65
C ARG A 289 22.61 -3.30 5.23
N ARG A 290 21.64 -4.18 5.40
CA ARG A 290 21.77 -5.59 5.02
C ARG A 290 20.40 -6.28 4.86
N VAL A 291 20.40 -7.40 4.15
CA VAL A 291 19.26 -8.31 4.11
C VAL A 291 19.13 -9.03 5.45
N ALA A 292 17.90 -9.22 5.93
CA ALA A 292 17.59 -9.91 7.17
C ALA A 292 16.53 -10.98 6.92
N PHE A 293 16.94 -12.24 6.77
CA PHE A 293 16.01 -13.34 6.51
C PHE A 293 15.28 -13.83 7.76
N LYS A 294 15.91 -13.71 8.91
CA LYS A 294 15.43 -14.31 10.16
C LYS A 294 15.44 -13.33 11.34
N ASP A 295 16.22 -12.26 11.26
CA ASP A 295 16.37 -11.32 12.36
C ASP A 295 15.12 -10.46 12.48
N ASN A 296 14.52 -10.42 13.64
CA ASN A 296 13.44 -9.50 13.97
C ASN A 296 13.96 -8.24 14.70
N ALA A 297 13.07 -7.36 15.12
CA ALA A 297 13.45 -6.11 15.75
C ALA A 297 14.29 -6.31 17.04
N ALA A 298 14.02 -7.35 17.84
CA ALA A 298 14.75 -7.61 19.07
C ALA A 298 16.15 -8.21 18.85
N ASP A 299 16.41 -8.76 17.66
CA ASP A 299 17.73 -9.27 17.28
C ASP A 299 18.63 -8.15 16.74
N VAL A 300 18.04 -7.05 16.26
CA VAL A 300 18.72 -5.97 15.52
C VAL A 300 18.89 -4.73 16.37
N TYR A 301 17.84 -4.30 17.07
CA TYR A 301 17.86 -3.07 17.85
C TYR A 301 18.19 -3.32 19.32
N PRO A 302 18.95 -2.42 19.97
CA PRO A 302 19.32 -2.53 21.38
C PRO A 302 18.09 -2.52 22.32
N ASP A 303 18.34 -2.95 23.58
CA ASP A 303 17.33 -2.94 24.66
C ASP A 303 17.03 -1.51 25.15
N ARG A 304 16.41 -0.69 24.28
CA ARG A 304 15.94 0.68 24.53
C ARG A 304 14.64 0.96 23.82
N ARG A 305 14.04 2.12 24.04
CA ARG A 305 12.97 2.66 23.19
C ARG A 305 13.51 2.90 21.78
N LEU A 306 12.69 2.59 20.79
CA LEU A 306 12.93 2.91 19.38
C LEU A 306 12.55 4.38 19.09
N ASN A 307 13.25 5.01 18.17
CA ASN A 307 12.85 6.31 17.64
C ASN A 307 11.82 6.17 16.51
N ASP A 308 11.23 7.29 16.08
CA ASP A 308 10.18 7.30 15.02
C ASP A 308 10.68 6.74 13.69
N TYR A 309 11.97 6.92 13.35
CA TYR A 309 12.55 6.36 12.13
C TYR A 309 12.61 4.82 12.21
N GLU A 310 13.10 4.28 13.32
CA GLU A 310 13.20 2.83 13.55
C GLU A 310 11.81 2.19 13.54
N VAL A 311 10.83 2.81 14.21
CA VAL A 311 9.44 2.36 14.18
C VAL A 311 8.88 2.41 12.75
N GLY A 312 9.06 3.52 12.05
CA GLY A 312 8.61 3.68 10.67
C GLY A 312 9.26 2.66 9.72
N HIS A 313 10.56 2.39 9.92
CA HIS A 313 11.27 1.37 9.15
C HIS A 313 10.68 -0.03 9.36
N ILE A 314 10.48 -0.45 10.62
CA ILE A 314 9.89 -1.74 10.98
C ILE A 314 8.49 -1.89 10.35
N LEU A 315 7.61 -0.92 10.57
CA LEU A 315 6.26 -0.91 9.99
C LEU A 315 6.27 -0.96 8.45
N SER A 316 7.26 -0.34 7.82
CA SER A 316 7.38 -0.31 6.36
C SER A 316 7.74 -1.66 5.74
N THR A 317 8.24 -2.62 6.52
CA THR A 317 8.53 -3.99 6.07
C THR A 317 7.36 -4.94 6.27
N HIS A 318 6.24 -4.47 6.81
CA HIS A 318 5.02 -5.22 7.06
C HIS A 318 3.95 -4.84 6.04
N PHE A 319 3.38 -5.80 5.35
CA PHE A 319 2.54 -5.60 4.17
C PHE A 319 1.12 -6.15 4.36
N ASN A 320 0.54 -5.95 5.55
CA ASN A 320 -0.86 -6.29 5.77
C ASN A 320 -1.77 -5.59 4.77
N ASP A 321 -2.92 -6.20 4.48
CA ASP A 321 -3.97 -5.64 3.64
C ASP A 321 -4.44 -4.27 4.16
N VAL A 322 -4.49 -4.12 5.49
CA VAL A 322 -4.70 -2.86 6.20
C VAL A 322 -3.58 -2.68 7.21
N ARG A 323 -2.82 -1.61 7.07
CA ARG A 323 -1.63 -1.35 7.89
C ARG A 323 -1.87 -0.19 8.86
N LEU A 324 -1.56 -0.40 10.15
CA LEU A 324 -1.59 0.65 11.15
C LEU A 324 -0.24 1.39 11.19
N LYS A 325 -0.33 2.70 11.10
CA LYS A 325 0.72 3.68 11.35
C LYS A 325 0.13 4.79 12.24
N LYS A 326 0.59 6.06 12.10
CA LYS A 326 -0.14 7.23 12.62
C LYS A 326 -1.46 7.50 11.86
N ILE A 327 -1.81 6.61 10.97
CA ILE A 327 -3.01 6.54 10.14
C ILE A 327 -3.35 5.06 9.93
N VAL A 328 -4.55 4.75 9.45
CA VAL A 328 -4.90 3.44 8.92
C VAL A 328 -4.77 3.50 7.40
N GLU A 329 -3.91 2.68 6.83
CA GLU A 329 -3.59 2.61 5.41
C GLU A 329 -4.26 1.39 4.77
N LEU A 330 -5.18 1.63 3.86
CA LEU A 330 -5.94 0.61 3.12
C LEU A 330 -5.24 0.33 1.78
N ARG A 331 -4.82 -0.92 1.54
CA ARG A 331 -3.83 -1.28 0.50
C ARG A 331 -4.34 -2.26 -0.57
N HIS A 332 -5.64 -2.56 -0.57
CA HIS A 332 -6.22 -3.68 -1.32
C HIS A 332 -6.28 -3.47 -2.84
N TRP A 333 -6.33 -2.23 -3.34
CA TRP A 333 -6.88 -1.93 -4.64
C TRP A 333 -5.85 -1.75 -5.73
N ASP A 334 -6.22 -2.15 -6.94
CA ASP A 334 -5.46 -1.89 -8.16
C ASP A 334 -5.24 -0.39 -8.37
N SER A 335 -4.19 -0.02 -9.11
CA SER A 335 -4.04 1.35 -9.59
C SER A 335 -5.21 1.73 -10.49
N LEU A 336 -5.78 2.90 -10.21
CA LEU A 336 -7.01 3.39 -10.82
C LEU A 336 -6.79 4.74 -11.52
N PRO A 337 -7.47 4.98 -12.65
CA PRO A 337 -7.64 6.33 -13.17
C PRO A 337 -8.27 7.25 -12.12
N ILE A 338 -7.94 8.55 -12.17
CA ILE A 338 -8.30 9.49 -11.10
C ILE A 338 -9.80 9.50 -10.78
N ALA A 339 -10.68 9.45 -11.76
CA ALA A 339 -12.12 9.44 -11.52
C ALA A 339 -12.57 8.24 -10.68
N ARG A 340 -11.98 7.06 -10.92
CA ARG A 340 -12.24 5.85 -10.12
C ARG A 340 -11.54 5.88 -8.76
N ALA A 341 -10.32 6.43 -8.68
CA ALA A 341 -9.60 6.61 -7.42
C ALA A 341 -10.34 7.55 -6.46
N ILE A 342 -10.88 8.65 -6.97
CA ILE A 342 -11.72 9.58 -6.19
C ILE A 342 -13.01 8.91 -5.72
N ARG A 343 -13.65 8.12 -6.58
CA ARG A 343 -14.84 7.37 -6.19
C ARG A 343 -14.51 6.34 -5.10
N LEU A 344 -13.41 5.61 -5.25
CA LEU A 344 -12.92 4.72 -4.21
C LEU A 344 -12.71 5.46 -2.88
N THR A 345 -12.05 6.63 -2.92
CA THR A 345 -11.83 7.46 -1.73
C THR A 345 -13.16 7.93 -1.12
N GLY A 346 -14.16 8.25 -1.94
CA GLY A 346 -15.53 8.57 -1.48
C GLY A 346 -16.21 7.38 -0.79
N VAL A 347 -16.09 6.17 -1.35
CA VAL A 347 -16.59 4.93 -0.70
C VAL A 347 -15.88 4.69 0.63
N VAL A 348 -14.56 4.90 0.69
CA VAL A 348 -13.80 4.83 1.95
C VAL A 348 -14.30 5.87 2.94
N GLY A 349 -14.50 7.12 2.53
CA GLY A 349 -15.05 8.18 3.38
C GLY A 349 -16.41 7.81 3.95
N ASN A 350 -17.32 7.35 3.13
CA ASN A 350 -18.65 6.89 3.57
C ASN A 350 -18.58 5.67 4.50
N THR A 351 -17.61 4.79 4.27
CA THR A 351 -17.44 3.59 5.11
C THR A 351 -16.92 3.91 6.50
N PHE A 352 -15.95 4.86 6.62
CA PHE A 352 -15.17 5.05 7.84
C PHE A 352 -15.41 6.39 8.56
N TYR A 353 -15.94 7.42 7.86
CA TYR A 353 -16.17 8.75 8.40
C TYR A 353 -17.65 9.12 8.53
N ASP A 354 -18.57 8.37 7.86
CA ASP A 354 -19.98 8.41 8.21
C ASP A 354 -20.21 7.56 9.46
N GLN A 355 -20.54 8.20 10.57
CA GLN A 355 -20.65 7.53 11.87
C GLN A 355 -21.68 6.41 11.86
N ALA A 356 -22.87 6.63 11.29
CA ALA A 356 -23.95 5.63 11.30
C ALA A 356 -23.57 4.40 10.44
N GLN A 357 -22.92 4.62 9.31
CA GLN A 357 -22.41 3.55 8.46
C GLN A 357 -21.29 2.77 9.15
N PHE A 358 -20.32 3.48 9.73
CA PHE A 358 -19.19 2.86 10.42
C PHE A 358 -19.62 2.03 11.62
N GLU A 359 -20.54 2.53 12.46
CA GLU A 359 -21.10 1.79 13.60
C GLU A 359 -21.80 0.50 13.13
N ARG A 360 -22.61 0.57 12.05
CA ARG A 360 -23.27 -0.60 11.47
C ARG A 360 -22.28 -1.64 10.96
N LEU A 361 -21.22 -1.21 10.27
CA LEU A 361 -20.19 -2.11 9.74
C LEU A 361 -19.30 -2.68 10.84
N THR A 362 -19.00 -1.90 11.86
CA THR A 362 -18.28 -2.36 13.06
C THR A 362 -19.08 -3.44 13.81
N ALA A 363 -20.38 -3.23 13.99
CA ALA A 363 -21.28 -4.23 14.60
C ALA A 363 -21.37 -5.52 13.76
N PHE A 364 -21.34 -5.41 12.44
CA PHE A 364 -21.24 -6.58 11.56
C PHE A 364 -19.90 -7.29 11.72
N CYS A 365 -18.77 -6.57 11.67
CA CYS A 365 -17.43 -7.15 11.75
C CYS A 365 -17.12 -7.75 13.12
N SER A 366 -17.77 -7.29 14.20
CA SER A 366 -17.59 -7.86 15.55
C SER A 366 -18.12 -9.30 15.68
N GLN A 367 -18.85 -9.78 14.69
CA GLN A 367 -19.38 -11.16 14.64
C GLN A 367 -18.54 -12.08 13.76
N LEU A 368 -17.52 -11.54 13.08
CA LEU A 368 -16.67 -12.30 12.19
C LEU A 368 -15.47 -12.88 12.95
N GLU A 369 -14.98 -13.99 12.39
CA GLU A 369 -13.68 -14.57 12.71
C GLU A 369 -12.72 -14.43 11.51
N GLU A 370 -11.43 -14.61 11.71
CA GLU A 370 -10.43 -14.60 10.62
C GLU A 370 -10.79 -15.55 9.48
N ALA A 371 -11.33 -16.73 9.83
CA ALA A 371 -11.75 -17.75 8.87
C ALA A 371 -12.83 -17.23 7.92
N ASP A 372 -13.72 -16.34 8.36
CA ASP A 372 -14.77 -15.76 7.51
C ASP A 372 -14.15 -14.82 6.46
N VAL A 373 -13.11 -14.06 6.84
CA VAL A 373 -12.40 -13.18 5.90
C VAL A 373 -11.69 -14.00 4.84
N PHE A 374 -10.96 -15.04 5.22
CA PHE A 374 -10.32 -15.95 4.28
C PHE A 374 -11.33 -16.67 3.38
N ALA A 375 -12.47 -17.08 3.92
CA ALA A 375 -13.55 -17.69 3.14
C ALA A 375 -14.14 -16.71 2.12
N ALA A 376 -14.34 -15.44 2.49
CA ALA A 376 -14.82 -14.40 1.59
C ALA A 376 -13.81 -14.11 0.46
N LYS A 377 -12.52 -14.00 0.79
CA LYS A 377 -11.44 -13.86 -0.20
C LYS A 377 -11.41 -15.04 -1.19
N ALA A 378 -11.49 -16.26 -0.67
CA ALA A 378 -11.51 -17.48 -1.49
C ALA A 378 -12.75 -17.55 -2.39
N ASP A 379 -13.91 -17.15 -1.88
CA ASP A 379 -15.17 -17.11 -2.62
C ASP A 379 -15.13 -16.13 -3.80
N LEU A 380 -14.61 -14.92 -3.58
CA LEU A 380 -14.40 -13.92 -4.63
C LEU A 380 -13.45 -14.43 -5.72
N GLN A 381 -12.37 -15.12 -5.36
CA GLN A 381 -11.44 -15.71 -6.31
C GLN A 381 -12.01 -16.90 -7.09
N ALA A 382 -12.85 -17.72 -6.46
CA ALA A 382 -13.38 -18.91 -7.08
C ALA A 382 -14.62 -18.65 -7.95
N ARG A 383 -15.52 -17.77 -7.50
CA ARG A 383 -16.84 -17.57 -8.12
C ARG A 383 -17.01 -16.21 -8.81
N GLY A 384 -16.08 -15.28 -8.65
CA GLY A 384 -16.11 -13.99 -9.31
C GLY A 384 -17.43 -13.24 -9.08
N SER A 385 -18.16 -12.89 -10.15
CA SER A 385 -19.44 -12.18 -10.05
C SER A 385 -20.56 -12.96 -9.34
N GLN A 386 -20.40 -14.27 -9.16
CA GLN A 386 -21.34 -15.12 -8.44
C GLN A 386 -20.98 -15.31 -6.96
N ALA A 387 -19.93 -14.66 -6.51
CA ALA A 387 -19.50 -14.73 -5.10
C ALA A 387 -20.54 -14.13 -4.15
N ARG A 388 -20.59 -14.68 -2.96
CA ARG A 388 -21.45 -14.20 -1.87
C ARG A 388 -20.65 -14.06 -0.58
N PRO A 389 -19.66 -13.14 -0.57
CA PRO A 389 -18.86 -12.92 0.61
C PRO A 389 -19.75 -12.59 1.81
N TYR A 390 -19.53 -13.27 2.91
CA TYR A 390 -20.35 -13.16 4.13
C TYR A 390 -21.85 -13.43 3.89
N GLY A 391 -22.21 -14.26 2.90
CA GLY A 391 -23.58 -14.64 2.56
C GLY A 391 -24.36 -13.62 1.72
N ARG A 392 -23.86 -12.43 1.44
CA ARG A 392 -24.49 -11.37 0.64
C ARG A 392 -24.01 -11.42 -0.80
N SER A 393 -24.87 -11.09 -1.76
CA SER A 393 -24.47 -10.87 -3.15
C SER A 393 -23.61 -9.61 -3.29
N LEU A 394 -22.89 -9.51 -4.40
CA LEU A 394 -22.10 -8.31 -4.70
C LEU A 394 -22.98 -7.07 -4.89
N ASP A 395 -24.19 -7.23 -5.48
CA ASP A 395 -25.15 -6.13 -5.63
C ASP A 395 -25.63 -5.62 -4.24
N GLU A 396 -25.93 -6.54 -3.32
CA GLU A 396 -26.27 -6.17 -1.93
C GLU A 396 -25.12 -5.41 -1.25
N TRP A 397 -23.87 -5.82 -1.48
CA TRP A 397 -22.70 -5.11 -0.98
C TRP A 397 -22.49 -3.77 -1.66
N GLY A 398 -22.65 -3.69 -2.98
CA GLY A 398 -22.56 -2.45 -3.75
C GLY A 398 -23.53 -1.39 -3.23
N ASN A 399 -24.79 -1.79 -3.01
CA ASN A 399 -25.82 -0.91 -2.43
C ASN A 399 -25.49 -0.47 -1.00
N LEU A 400 -25.02 -1.41 -0.15
CA LEU A 400 -24.69 -1.12 1.24
C LEU A 400 -23.51 -0.15 1.36
N LEU A 401 -22.51 -0.29 0.48
CA LEU A 401 -21.28 0.53 0.47
C LEU A 401 -21.43 1.81 -0.37
N GLY A 402 -22.57 2.01 -1.04
CA GLY A 402 -22.81 3.15 -1.91
C GLY A 402 -21.97 3.12 -3.19
N VAL A 403 -21.56 1.91 -3.63
CA VAL A 403 -20.89 1.72 -4.92
C VAL A 403 -21.98 1.55 -5.97
N GLU A 404 -22.30 2.60 -6.72
CA GLU A 404 -23.25 2.51 -7.83
C GLU A 404 -22.68 1.69 -8.98
N ASP A 405 -23.53 0.88 -9.65
CA ASP A 405 -23.14 0.00 -10.76
C ASP A 405 -22.62 0.74 -12.01
N SER A 406 -22.84 2.04 -12.10
CA SER A 406 -22.43 2.85 -13.24
C SER A 406 -21.00 3.38 -13.14
N LEU A 407 -20.02 2.49 -12.89
CA LEU A 407 -18.60 2.85 -13.02
C LEU A 407 -18.24 3.30 -14.44
N ASP A 408 -19.04 2.89 -15.44
CA ASP A 408 -18.86 3.22 -16.86
C ASP A 408 -19.27 4.66 -17.22
N ASN A 409 -20.03 5.35 -16.35
CA ASN A 409 -20.56 6.69 -16.57
C ASN A 409 -19.84 7.80 -15.79
N LEU A 410 -18.73 7.49 -15.13
CA LEU A 410 -17.89 8.55 -14.57
C LEU A 410 -17.32 9.37 -15.72
N PRO A 411 -17.35 10.72 -15.64
CA PRO A 411 -16.67 11.53 -16.63
C PRO A 411 -15.23 11.07 -16.72
N GLY A 412 -14.79 10.77 -17.95
CA GLY A 412 -13.41 10.33 -18.20
C GLY A 412 -12.43 11.31 -17.57
N ASP A 413 -11.26 10.85 -17.19
CA ASP A 413 -10.16 11.74 -16.81
C ASP A 413 -9.91 12.67 -18.01
N PRO A 414 -10.23 13.97 -17.94
CA PRO A 414 -10.10 14.87 -19.08
C PRO A 414 -8.67 15.02 -19.58
N VAL A 415 -7.69 14.60 -18.76
CA VAL A 415 -6.26 14.64 -19.08
C VAL A 415 -5.82 13.40 -19.87
N HIS A 416 -6.58 12.30 -19.79
CA HIS A 416 -6.21 11.02 -20.42
C HIS A 416 -7.39 10.28 -21.04
N PRO A 417 -7.98 10.81 -22.13
CA PRO A 417 -9.04 10.12 -22.85
C PRO A 417 -8.61 8.74 -23.37
N ASP A 418 -7.30 8.52 -23.61
CA ASP A 418 -6.76 7.25 -24.11
C ASP A 418 -6.74 6.12 -23.06
N VAL A 419 -6.92 6.42 -21.77
CA VAL A 419 -6.92 5.41 -20.70
C VAL A 419 -8.23 4.61 -20.68
N PHE A 420 -9.29 5.13 -21.29
CA PHE A 420 -10.61 4.50 -21.39
C PHE A 420 -10.84 3.77 -22.73
N GLN A 421 -9.90 3.85 -23.67
CA GLN A 421 -9.97 3.13 -24.94
C GLN A 421 -9.08 1.89 -24.87
N VAL A 422 -9.61 0.79 -24.35
CA VAL A 422 -9.07 -0.56 -24.53
C VAL A 422 -10.19 -1.48 -24.98
#